data_1dec244cbfe0c22046459fd61179840d
#
_entry.id   1dec244cbfe0c22046459fd61179840d
#
_cell.length_a   1.000
_cell.length_b   1.000
_cell.length_c   1.000
_cell.angle_alpha   90.00
_cell.angle_beta   90.00
_cell.angle_gamma   90.00
#
_symmetry.space_group_name_H-M   'P 1'
#
loop_
_entity.id
_entity.type
_entity.pdbx_description
1 polymer ?
#
loop_
_entity_poly.entity_id
_entity_poly.type
_entity_poly.pdbx_seq_one_letter_code
_entity_poly.pdbx_strand_id
1 'polypeptide(L)'
;MLDDAGLDMSAYGSSYVKTPSFDAVAKEGVLFTKAYTPNAKCAPSRASFLTGRNSWQLDAAANHFIYFPSKFKTFPEVLKDNGYVTGHTGKGWSPGIAITATGEERNLVGEAFDTQKLKSPTTEIAVNDYSGNFKDFLNKVPKGKSWNFWVGFNEPHRPYEYQSGVNKGGKKLEMIKEVPKYYPDSIAVRHDLLDYAMELEYADSHVAKILDELNRTKELENTIIIYTSDHGMPFPRVKGNQYENSNHVPMAIMWEGKILNPNRSVDDYISFVDIAPTLLEVAGIDWKSSGMYPTPGKSLMNLFETKKSGNIDSSRNFVLVGKERHDHGRPNDEGYPIRGIHKDNMLFLRNYETDRWPACNPETGYLNVDKGPTKSLLINLRRAGVNTDYWMMSFGKRPAVELYDIAKDPYCLTNLATDSNYKKKLTEMEDFMVQKLTAQGDLRMQGFGHLYEQFPFTQYQNYYENYMNGTIGNLKWVDPNDYEPIYIDKNGHNLEPVIRKKTSLQNE
;
A
#
# COMPACT_ATOMS: atom_id res chain seq x y z
N MET A 1 6.92 -5.51 -7.41
CA MET A 1 5.95 -4.79 -6.54
C MET A 1 5.78 -3.38 -7.07
N LEU A 2 4.56 -2.99 -7.39
CA LEU A 2 4.17 -1.63 -7.73
C LEU A 2 4.08 -0.77 -6.46
N ASP A 3 4.12 0.54 -6.62
CA ASP A 3 3.93 1.50 -5.53
C ASP A 3 2.60 2.22 -5.76
N ASP A 4 1.63 2.02 -4.86
CA ASP A 4 0.31 2.67 -4.92
C ASP A 4 -0.63 2.18 -6.06
N ALA A 5 -0.67 0.90 -6.40
CA ALA A 5 -1.60 0.39 -7.42
C ALA A 5 -2.81 -0.36 -6.82
N GLY A 6 -4.00 0.07 -7.19
CA GLY A 6 -5.26 -0.63 -6.88
C GLY A 6 -5.53 -1.82 -7.79
N LEU A 7 -6.77 -2.35 -7.73
CA LEU A 7 -7.23 -3.48 -8.56
C LEU A 7 -7.47 -3.11 -10.03
N ASP A 8 -6.91 -1.99 -10.50
CA ASP A 8 -7.16 -1.47 -11.85
C ASP A 8 -6.38 -2.22 -12.94
N MET A 9 -6.05 -3.50 -12.74
CA MET A 9 -5.42 -4.34 -13.76
C MET A 9 -6.47 -4.90 -14.73
N SER A 10 -6.06 -5.16 -15.98
CA SER A 10 -6.96 -5.75 -16.99
C SER A 10 -7.52 -7.12 -16.57
N ALA A 11 -6.75 -7.95 -15.85
CA ALA A 11 -7.23 -9.23 -15.32
C ALA A 11 -8.36 -9.10 -14.29
N TYR A 12 -8.52 -7.94 -13.64
CA TYR A 12 -9.65 -7.62 -12.75
C TYR A 12 -10.77 -6.84 -13.47
N GLY A 13 -10.68 -6.67 -14.79
CA GLY A 13 -11.73 -6.07 -15.60
C GLY A 13 -11.65 -4.57 -15.79
N SER A 14 -10.50 -3.93 -15.55
CA SER A 14 -10.32 -2.50 -15.84
C SER A 14 -10.62 -2.18 -17.29
N SER A 15 -11.39 -1.11 -17.53
CA SER A 15 -11.74 -0.68 -18.89
C SER A 15 -10.73 0.30 -19.49
N TYR A 16 -9.89 0.93 -18.68
CA TYR A 16 -9.00 2.03 -19.06
C TYR A 16 -7.51 1.76 -18.80
N VAL A 17 -7.19 0.70 -18.06
CA VAL A 17 -5.80 0.22 -17.83
C VAL A 17 -5.58 -1.07 -18.61
N LYS A 18 -4.40 -1.21 -19.23
CA LYS A 18 -3.96 -2.40 -19.95
C LYS A 18 -2.66 -2.92 -19.36
N THR A 19 -2.72 -4.09 -18.74
CA THR A 19 -1.57 -4.72 -18.07
C THR A 19 -1.32 -6.12 -18.61
N PRO A 20 -0.89 -6.26 -19.88
CA PRO A 20 -0.72 -7.57 -20.52
C PRO A 20 0.30 -8.46 -19.82
N SER A 21 1.30 -7.89 -19.12
CA SER A 21 2.28 -8.68 -18.37
C SER A 21 1.69 -9.23 -17.09
N PHE A 22 0.86 -8.45 -16.38
CA PHE A 22 0.09 -8.95 -15.23
C PHE A 22 -0.86 -10.07 -15.66
N ASP A 23 -1.56 -9.87 -16.78
CA ASP A 23 -2.48 -10.87 -17.33
C ASP A 23 -1.73 -12.17 -17.72
N ALA A 24 -0.51 -12.06 -18.27
CA ALA A 24 0.31 -13.21 -18.58
C ALA A 24 0.73 -13.98 -17.32
N VAL A 25 1.17 -13.28 -16.26
CA VAL A 25 1.50 -13.92 -14.97
C VAL A 25 0.26 -14.60 -14.37
N ALA A 26 -0.91 -13.97 -14.43
CA ALA A 26 -2.16 -14.58 -13.95
C ALA A 26 -2.57 -15.81 -14.76
N LYS A 27 -2.40 -15.76 -16.08
CA LYS A 27 -2.74 -16.84 -17.02
C LYS A 27 -1.83 -18.05 -16.87
N GLU A 28 -0.53 -17.83 -16.74
CA GLU A 28 0.44 -18.93 -16.56
C GLU A 28 0.60 -19.35 -15.09
N GLY A 29 -0.19 -18.74 -14.19
CA GLY A 29 -0.18 -18.97 -12.74
C GLY A 29 -1.57 -18.94 -12.12
N VAL A 30 -1.67 -18.21 -11.02
CA VAL A 30 -2.90 -18.03 -10.22
C VAL A 30 -3.19 -16.55 -10.03
N LEU A 31 -4.45 -16.16 -10.28
CA LEU A 31 -4.99 -14.85 -9.90
C LEU A 31 -5.64 -14.95 -8.52
N PHE A 32 -5.21 -14.13 -7.57
CA PHE A 32 -5.84 -14.03 -6.26
C PHE A 32 -6.89 -12.91 -6.26
N THR A 33 -8.14 -13.27 -6.01
CA THR A 33 -9.25 -12.30 -6.01
C THR A 33 -9.45 -11.59 -4.68
N LYS A 34 -8.75 -12.03 -3.62
CA LYS A 34 -8.86 -11.49 -2.26
C LYS A 34 -7.48 -11.42 -1.59
N ALA A 35 -6.55 -10.67 -2.18
CA ALA A 35 -5.24 -10.41 -1.62
C ALA A 35 -5.21 -9.04 -0.93
N TYR A 36 -4.70 -8.99 0.31
CA TYR A 36 -4.75 -7.77 1.12
C TYR A 36 -3.40 -7.45 1.76
N THR A 37 -3.08 -6.15 1.79
CA THR A 37 -2.04 -5.64 2.67
C THR A 37 -2.61 -5.38 4.07
N PRO A 38 -1.89 -5.69 5.16
CA PRO A 38 -2.35 -5.37 6.51
C PRO A 38 -2.45 -3.87 6.79
N ASN A 39 -1.72 -3.03 6.05
CA ASN A 39 -1.66 -1.59 6.30
C ASN A 39 -1.46 -0.85 4.98
N ALA A 40 -2.41 0.01 4.60
CA ALA A 40 -2.42 0.70 3.31
C ALA A 40 -1.50 1.93 3.29
N LYS A 41 -0.21 1.74 3.57
CA LYS A 41 0.86 2.74 3.45
C LYS A 41 2.20 2.04 3.17
N CYS A 42 3.07 2.66 2.37
CA CYS A 42 4.28 2.05 1.82
C CYS A 42 5.15 1.31 2.85
N ALA A 43 5.75 2.00 3.83
CA ALA A 43 6.71 1.38 4.75
C ALA A 43 6.09 0.25 5.60
N PRO A 44 4.93 0.41 6.28
CA PRO A 44 4.35 -0.67 7.08
C PRO A 44 3.80 -1.83 6.25
N SER A 45 3.29 -1.58 5.03
CA SER A 45 2.91 -2.62 4.10
C SER A 45 4.11 -3.48 3.68
N ARG A 46 5.17 -2.82 3.19
CA ARG A 46 6.41 -3.48 2.76
C ARG A 46 7.09 -4.21 3.92
N ALA A 47 7.04 -3.65 5.14
CA ALA A 47 7.52 -4.34 6.35
C ALA A 47 6.75 -5.64 6.59
N SER A 48 5.44 -5.63 6.45
CA SER A 48 4.60 -6.83 6.63
C SER A 48 4.91 -7.91 5.59
N PHE A 49 5.09 -7.52 4.33
CA PHE A 49 5.46 -8.42 3.23
C PHE A 49 6.83 -9.07 3.48
N LEU A 50 7.81 -8.28 3.92
CA LEU A 50 9.20 -8.73 4.11
C LEU A 50 9.37 -9.62 5.35
N THR A 51 8.58 -9.40 6.39
CA THR A 51 8.76 -10.09 7.69
C THR A 51 7.74 -11.19 7.96
N GLY A 52 6.66 -11.29 7.16
CA GLY A 52 5.56 -12.21 7.43
C GLY A 52 4.78 -11.85 8.70
N ARG A 53 4.76 -10.58 9.12
CA ARG A 53 4.09 -10.11 10.34
C ARG A 53 3.19 -8.91 10.03
N ASN A 54 2.08 -8.83 10.72
CA ASN A 54 1.24 -7.64 10.63
C ASN A 54 1.98 -6.41 11.16
N SER A 55 1.69 -5.22 10.62
CA SER A 55 2.40 -3.99 10.96
C SER A 55 2.38 -3.69 12.47
N TRP A 56 1.26 -3.91 13.15
CA TRP A 56 1.15 -3.73 14.63
C TRP A 56 1.99 -4.71 15.47
N GLN A 57 2.62 -5.70 14.86
CA GLN A 57 3.55 -6.62 15.51
C GLN A 57 5.03 -6.24 15.27
N LEU A 58 5.29 -5.08 14.66
CA LEU A 58 6.61 -4.67 14.18
C LEU A 58 7.12 -3.39 14.89
N ASP A 59 6.62 -3.09 16.07
CA ASP A 59 7.02 -1.90 16.86
C ASP A 59 6.93 -0.62 16.02
N ALA A 60 8.06 0.10 15.86
CA ALA A 60 8.14 1.31 15.04
C ALA A 60 7.71 1.09 13.60
N ALA A 61 7.94 -0.10 13.02
CA ALA A 61 7.56 -0.40 11.63
C ALA A 61 6.04 -0.53 11.39
N ALA A 62 5.22 -0.35 12.43
CA ALA A 62 3.79 -0.07 12.30
C ALA A 62 3.48 1.30 11.66
N ASN A 63 4.46 2.20 11.67
CA ASN A 63 4.37 3.59 11.28
C ASN A 63 5.08 3.86 9.94
N HIS A 64 4.99 5.10 9.49
CA HIS A 64 5.65 5.63 8.28
C HIS A 64 6.78 6.59 8.68
N PHE A 65 7.83 6.78 7.85
CA PHE A 65 9.00 7.61 8.15
C PHE A 65 9.72 7.27 9.46
N ILE A 66 10.01 6.00 9.69
CA ILE A 66 10.57 5.48 10.96
C ILE A 66 11.89 4.76 10.75
N TYR A 67 12.55 4.43 11.87
CA TYR A 67 13.66 3.49 11.89
C TYR A 67 13.12 2.05 11.91
N PHE A 68 13.53 1.24 10.93
CA PHE A 68 13.15 -0.18 10.92
C PHE A 68 13.82 -0.90 12.08
N PRO A 69 13.07 -1.56 12.99
CA PRO A 69 13.67 -2.19 14.17
C PRO A 69 14.65 -3.30 13.78
N SER A 70 15.90 -3.18 14.24
CA SER A 70 17.00 -4.10 13.86
C SER A 70 16.75 -5.56 14.25
N LYS A 71 15.90 -5.81 15.25
CA LYS A 71 15.56 -7.17 15.71
C LYS A 71 14.72 -7.98 14.69
N PHE A 72 13.97 -7.33 13.79
CA PHE A 72 13.16 -8.05 12.81
C PHE A 72 13.98 -8.34 11.55
N LYS A 73 14.18 -9.62 11.29
CA LYS A 73 14.84 -10.11 10.08
C LYS A 73 13.83 -10.18 8.94
N THR A 74 14.27 -9.93 7.72
CA THR A 74 13.45 -10.03 6.50
C THR A 74 13.75 -11.33 5.75
N PHE A 75 12.81 -11.82 4.93
CA PHE A 75 13.06 -13.06 4.17
C PHE A 75 14.23 -12.94 3.18
N PRO A 76 14.50 -11.78 2.51
CA PRO A 76 15.67 -11.67 1.65
C PRO A 76 17.00 -11.79 2.41
N GLU A 77 17.06 -11.29 3.66
CA GLU A 77 18.24 -11.50 4.52
C GLU A 77 18.42 -12.96 4.89
N VAL A 78 17.31 -13.68 5.19
CA VAL A 78 17.36 -15.13 5.45
C VAL A 78 17.83 -15.89 4.21
N LEU A 79 17.32 -15.56 3.03
CA LEU A 79 17.77 -16.17 1.77
C LEU A 79 19.26 -15.92 1.55
N LYS A 80 19.76 -14.70 1.76
CA LYS A 80 21.18 -14.36 1.66
C LYS A 80 22.04 -15.22 2.60
N ASP A 81 21.63 -15.35 3.88
CA ASP A 81 22.32 -16.15 4.87
C ASP A 81 22.35 -17.64 4.48
N ASN A 82 21.41 -18.10 3.67
CA ASN A 82 21.34 -19.46 3.13
C ASN A 82 21.94 -19.60 1.71
N GLY A 83 22.77 -18.64 1.30
CA GLY A 83 23.58 -18.72 0.09
C GLY A 83 22.92 -18.26 -1.20
N TYR A 84 21.74 -17.64 -1.12
CA TYR A 84 21.13 -16.96 -2.26
C TYR A 84 21.86 -15.64 -2.58
N VAL A 85 21.91 -15.27 -3.83
CA VAL A 85 22.28 -13.91 -4.24
C VAL A 85 21.03 -13.04 -4.17
N THR A 86 21.06 -11.95 -3.41
CA THR A 86 19.89 -11.07 -3.24
C THR A 86 20.16 -9.68 -3.78
N GLY A 87 19.24 -9.13 -4.56
CA GLY A 87 19.34 -7.81 -5.13
C GLY A 87 17.98 -7.12 -5.32
N HIS A 88 18.01 -5.82 -5.59
CA HIS A 88 16.82 -5.05 -5.93
C HIS A 88 17.11 -3.94 -6.91
N THR A 89 16.06 -3.44 -7.55
CA THR A 89 16.06 -2.18 -8.28
C THR A 89 14.86 -1.33 -7.89
N GLY A 90 15.06 0.00 -7.83
CA GLY A 90 14.05 0.96 -7.48
C GLY A 90 13.69 0.94 -5.99
N LYS A 91 12.41 1.05 -5.67
CA LYS A 91 11.93 1.19 -4.28
C LYS A 91 11.96 -0.15 -3.52
N GLY A 92 12.90 -0.29 -2.59
CA GLY A 92 12.94 -1.39 -1.63
C GLY A 92 11.92 -1.20 -0.49
N TRP A 93 12.39 -1.27 0.78
CA TRP A 93 11.61 -0.82 1.92
C TRP A 93 11.85 0.68 2.15
N SER A 94 10.80 1.48 2.09
CA SER A 94 10.82 2.93 2.33
C SER A 94 9.40 3.50 2.46
N PRO A 95 9.22 4.78 2.92
CA PRO A 95 10.25 5.67 3.45
C PRO A 95 10.59 5.34 4.92
N GLY A 96 11.86 5.52 5.23
CA GLY A 96 12.40 5.27 6.55
C GLY A 96 13.90 4.96 6.47
N ILE A 97 14.50 4.60 7.60
CA ILE A 97 15.90 4.26 7.72
C ILE A 97 16.03 2.85 8.31
N ALA A 98 16.77 1.96 7.65
CA ALA A 98 17.11 0.66 8.18
C ALA A 98 18.61 0.61 8.54
N ILE A 99 18.89 0.35 9.81
CA ILE A 99 20.26 0.21 10.32
C ILE A 99 20.40 -1.07 11.15
N THR A 100 21.62 -1.59 11.23
CA THR A 100 21.97 -2.68 12.14
C THR A 100 21.97 -2.20 13.59
N ALA A 101 22.08 -3.11 14.53
CA ALA A 101 22.25 -2.76 15.95
C ALA A 101 23.52 -1.95 16.22
N THR A 102 24.52 -2.03 15.31
CA THR A 102 25.79 -1.29 15.35
C THR A 102 25.75 0.04 14.60
N GLY A 103 24.59 0.38 13.99
CA GLY A 103 24.38 1.67 13.29
C GLY A 103 24.80 1.68 11.82
N GLU A 104 25.19 0.53 11.27
CA GLU A 104 25.53 0.41 9.84
C GLU A 104 24.26 0.35 8.97
N GLU A 105 24.35 0.81 7.72
CA GLU A 105 23.24 0.71 6.76
C GLU A 105 22.83 -0.75 6.57
N ARG A 106 21.51 -1.01 6.60
CA ARG A 106 20.94 -2.34 6.46
C ARG A 106 20.05 -2.40 5.23
N ASN A 107 20.41 -3.26 4.30
CA ASN A 107 19.66 -3.45 3.08
C ASN A 107 18.66 -4.62 3.22
N LEU A 108 17.38 -4.28 3.45
CA LEU A 108 16.31 -5.24 3.78
C LEU A 108 15.89 -6.13 2.60
N VAL A 109 16.22 -5.76 1.35
CA VAL A 109 15.76 -6.43 0.12
C VAL A 109 16.92 -6.94 -0.75
N GLY A 110 18.19 -6.73 -0.35
CA GLY A 110 19.38 -7.13 -1.08
C GLY A 110 20.16 -5.97 -1.69
N GLU A 111 21.23 -6.23 -2.44
CA GLU A 111 22.11 -5.22 -3.08
C GLU A 111 21.34 -4.38 -4.10
N ALA A 112 21.59 -3.07 -4.15
CA ALA A 112 20.94 -2.16 -5.09
C ALA A 112 21.55 -2.25 -6.52
N PHE A 113 20.68 -2.33 -7.51
CA PHE A 113 21.00 -2.31 -8.94
C PHE A 113 20.20 -1.18 -9.61
N ASP A 114 20.72 0.04 -9.60
CA ASP A 114 20.04 1.24 -10.08
C ASP A 114 20.89 2.08 -11.03
N THR A 115 21.88 1.46 -11.68
CA THR A 115 22.83 2.17 -12.57
C THR A 115 22.27 2.41 -13.97
N GLN A 116 21.43 1.50 -14.47
CA GLN A 116 20.79 1.65 -15.78
C GLN A 116 19.65 2.66 -15.72
N LYS A 117 19.65 3.60 -16.67
CA LYS A 117 18.66 4.68 -16.75
C LYS A 117 18.09 4.78 -18.17
N LEU A 118 16.81 5.16 -18.26
CA LEU A 118 16.12 5.43 -19.51
C LEU A 118 15.66 6.89 -19.57
N LYS A 119 15.41 7.36 -20.76
CA LYS A 119 14.69 8.62 -20.93
C LYS A 119 13.24 8.41 -20.49
N SER A 120 12.82 9.16 -19.49
CA SER A 120 11.43 9.10 -19.03
C SER A 120 10.44 9.54 -20.12
N PRO A 121 9.31 8.88 -20.30
CA PRO A 121 8.26 9.30 -21.22
C PRO A 121 7.50 10.54 -20.75
N THR A 122 7.52 10.82 -19.44
CA THR A 122 6.90 11.99 -18.81
C THR A 122 7.90 12.72 -17.93
N THR A 123 7.53 13.88 -17.36
CA THR A 123 8.36 14.62 -16.41
C THR A 123 8.44 13.94 -15.04
N GLU A 124 7.52 13.02 -14.74
CA GLU A 124 7.32 12.46 -13.40
C GLU A 124 7.64 10.94 -13.32
N ILE A 125 7.48 10.18 -14.41
CA ILE A 125 7.89 8.77 -14.46
C ILE A 125 9.39 8.66 -14.19
N ALA A 126 9.77 7.72 -13.34
CA ALA A 126 11.18 7.50 -12.97
C ALA A 126 12.07 7.17 -14.18
N VAL A 127 13.31 7.67 -14.15
CA VAL A 127 14.32 7.37 -15.18
C VAL A 127 14.96 5.99 -15.00
N ASN A 128 14.52 5.22 -14.01
CA ASN A 128 15.12 3.92 -13.69
C ASN A 128 14.80 2.87 -14.77
N ASP A 129 15.82 2.19 -15.32
CA ASP A 129 15.61 1.03 -16.19
C ASP A 129 15.52 -0.24 -15.36
N TYR A 130 14.33 -0.52 -14.83
CA TYR A 130 14.10 -1.70 -13.99
C TYR A 130 14.52 -3.01 -14.68
N SER A 131 14.22 -3.15 -15.96
CA SER A 131 14.56 -4.35 -16.75
C SER A 131 16.07 -4.45 -17.06
N GLY A 132 16.72 -3.33 -17.37
CA GLY A 132 18.17 -3.27 -17.56
C GLY A 132 18.93 -3.58 -16.28
N ASN A 133 18.50 -3.03 -15.16
CA ASN A 133 19.07 -3.30 -13.85
C ASN A 133 18.88 -4.77 -13.42
N PHE A 134 17.72 -5.38 -13.72
CA PHE A 134 17.51 -6.81 -13.50
C PHE A 134 18.49 -7.67 -14.33
N LYS A 135 18.69 -7.31 -15.58
CA LYS A 135 19.68 -7.99 -16.44
C LYS A 135 21.10 -7.88 -15.88
N ASP A 136 21.50 -6.69 -15.40
CA ASP A 136 22.79 -6.51 -14.74
C ASP A 136 22.94 -7.36 -13.49
N PHE A 137 21.88 -7.49 -12.70
CA PHE A 137 21.83 -8.43 -11.57
C PHE A 137 22.06 -9.87 -12.02
N LEU A 138 21.29 -10.37 -13.00
CA LEU A 138 21.43 -11.76 -13.48
C LEU A 138 22.84 -12.05 -13.98
N ASN A 139 23.48 -11.09 -14.66
CA ASN A 139 24.87 -11.22 -15.13
C ASN A 139 25.89 -11.34 -13.98
N LYS A 140 25.57 -10.84 -12.78
CA LYS A 140 26.41 -10.99 -11.57
C LYS A 140 26.14 -12.26 -10.79
N VAL A 141 24.99 -12.93 -10.99
CA VAL A 141 24.67 -14.17 -10.30
C VAL A 141 25.61 -15.29 -10.78
N PRO A 142 26.40 -15.92 -9.89
CA PRO A 142 27.26 -17.01 -10.28
C PRO A 142 26.44 -18.20 -10.78
N LYS A 143 26.93 -18.90 -11.82
CA LYS A 143 26.23 -20.06 -12.39
C LYS A 143 25.87 -21.09 -11.32
N GLY A 144 24.59 -21.51 -11.32
CA GLY A 144 24.05 -22.51 -10.39
C GLY A 144 23.79 -21.98 -8.98
N LYS A 145 23.88 -20.69 -8.74
CA LYS A 145 23.43 -20.09 -7.48
C LYS A 145 21.97 -19.67 -7.57
N SER A 146 21.22 -19.98 -6.54
CA SER A 146 19.87 -19.47 -6.36
C SER A 146 19.90 -17.97 -6.08
N TRP A 147 18.86 -17.26 -6.49
CA TRP A 147 18.79 -15.83 -6.34
C TRP A 147 17.37 -15.35 -5.94
N ASN A 148 17.31 -14.15 -5.39
CA ASN A 148 16.09 -13.40 -5.16
C ASN A 148 16.29 -11.98 -5.63
N PHE A 149 15.38 -11.45 -6.45
CA PHE A 149 15.44 -10.09 -6.94
C PHE A 149 14.12 -9.35 -6.68
N TRP A 150 14.22 -8.20 -6.06
CA TRP A 150 13.09 -7.33 -5.79
C TRP A 150 13.01 -6.21 -6.82
N VAL A 151 11.97 -6.21 -7.65
CA VAL A 151 11.66 -5.08 -8.53
C VAL A 151 10.65 -4.21 -7.83
N GLY A 152 11.10 -3.08 -7.27
CA GLY A 152 10.25 -2.09 -6.63
C GLY A 152 10.04 -0.91 -7.57
N PHE A 153 8.91 -0.90 -8.26
CA PHE A 153 8.54 0.23 -9.11
C PHE A 153 8.27 1.46 -8.25
N ASN A 154 8.55 2.64 -8.76
CA ASN A 154 8.04 3.89 -8.21
C ASN A 154 6.63 4.17 -8.73
N GLU A 155 6.30 3.64 -9.89
CA GLU A 155 5.01 3.79 -10.54
C GLU A 155 3.97 2.82 -9.95
N PRO A 156 2.71 3.25 -9.86
CA PRO A 156 2.14 4.56 -10.18
C PRO A 156 2.05 5.55 -8.99
N HIS A 157 3.07 5.64 -8.12
CA HIS A 157 3.12 6.65 -7.06
C HIS A 157 3.19 8.06 -7.66
N ARG A 158 2.50 9.02 -7.02
CA ARG A 158 2.52 10.42 -7.45
C ARG A 158 3.90 11.09 -7.28
N PRO A 159 4.18 12.22 -8.01
CA PRO A 159 3.24 12.98 -8.85
C PRO A 159 3.09 12.43 -10.27
N TYR A 160 2.09 12.91 -11.02
CA TYR A 160 1.92 12.64 -12.46
C TYR A 160 2.07 13.92 -13.27
N GLU A 161 2.59 13.80 -14.50
CA GLU A 161 2.48 14.88 -15.49
C GLU A 161 1.02 15.01 -15.91
N TYR A 162 0.42 16.17 -15.64
CA TYR A 162 -1.00 16.38 -15.87
C TYR A 162 -1.41 16.15 -17.31
N GLN A 163 -2.46 15.37 -17.54
CA GLN A 163 -2.97 14.93 -18.84
C GLN A 163 -2.01 14.03 -19.65
N SER A 164 -0.99 13.47 -19.03
CA SER A 164 -0.05 12.55 -19.70
C SER A 164 -0.75 11.33 -20.26
N GLY A 165 -1.74 10.78 -19.57
CA GLY A 165 -2.53 9.64 -20.04
C GLY A 165 -3.22 9.89 -21.37
N VAL A 166 -3.74 11.10 -21.60
CA VAL A 166 -4.34 11.47 -22.88
C VAL A 166 -3.28 11.87 -23.90
N ASN A 167 -2.39 12.80 -23.55
CA ASN A 167 -1.48 13.43 -24.49
C ASN A 167 -0.32 12.52 -24.93
N LYS A 168 0.11 11.59 -24.06
CA LYS A 168 1.25 10.70 -24.28
C LYS A 168 0.86 9.22 -24.25
N GLY A 169 -0.09 8.84 -23.40
CA GLY A 169 -0.59 7.47 -23.26
C GLY A 169 -1.65 7.07 -24.30
N GLY A 170 -2.10 8.01 -25.16
CA GLY A 170 -3.12 7.76 -26.19
C GLY A 170 -4.51 7.37 -25.65
N LYS A 171 -4.77 7.69 -24.39
CA LYS A 171 -6.03 7.37 -23.70
C LYS A 171 -7.10 8.41 -24.00
N LYS A 172 -8.37 8.03 -23.79
CA LYS A 172 -9.53 8.89 -23.97
C LYS A 172 -10.38 8.86 -22.70
N LEU A 173 -11.02 10.00 -22.36
CA LEU A 173 -11.85 10.12 -21.16
C LEU A 173 -12.99 9.09 -21.11
N GLU A 174 -13.51 8.72 -22.28
CA GLU A 174 -14.62 7.75 -22.45
C GLU A 174 -14.20 6.29 -22.15
N MET A 175 -12.90 6.00 -22.05
CA MET A 175 -12.41 4.69 -21.62
C MET A 175 -12.78 4.39 -20.17
N ILE A 176 -12.90 5.43 -19.34
CA ILE A 176 -13.39 5.29 -17.96
C ILE A 176 -14.91 5.15 -18.02
N LYS A 177 -15.40 3.91 -17.88
CA LYS A 177 -16.84 3.63 -17.89
C LYS A 177 -17.53 4.09 -16.61
N GLU A 178 -16.84 4.01 -15.47
CA GLU A 178 -17.35 4.41 -14.17
C GLU A 178 -16.20 5.03 -13.36
N VAL A 179 -16.42 6.22 -12.82
CA VAL A 179 -15.55 6.85 -11.82
C VAL A 179 -15.93 6.28 -10.44
N PRO A 180 -14.97 5.95 -9.56
CA PRO A 180 -15.30 5.50 -8.20
C PRO A 180 -16.29 6.43 -7.52
N LYS A 181 -17.36 5.90 -6.94
CA LYS A 181 -18.52 6.67 -6.45
C LYS A 181 -18.21 7.65 -5.31
N TYR A 182 -17.05 7.54 -4.70
CA TYR A 182 -16.57 8.51 -3.70
C TYR A 182 -15.84 9.71 -4.33
N TYR A 183 -15.84 9.83 -5.66
CA TYR A 183 -15.37 11.01 -6.39
C TYR A 183 -16.47 11.55 -7.30
N PRO A 184 -16.50 12.88 -7.55
CA PRO A 184 -17.36 13.43 -8.59
C PRO A 184 -16.88 12.99 -9.96
N ASP A 185 -17.79 12.60 -10.84
CA ASP A 185 -17.45 12.35 -12.24
C ASP A 185 -17.21 13.69 -12.95
N SER A 186 -15.95 14.06 -13.05
CA SER A 186 -15.49 15.32 -13.63
C SER A 186 -14.28 15.11 -14.54
N ILE A 187 -14.04 16.08 -15.41
CA ILE A 187 -12.89 16.06 -16.33
C ILE A 187 -11.56 15.94 -15.54
N ALA A 188 -11.44 16.63 -14.42
CA ALA A 188 -10.22 16.61 -13.60
C ALA A 188 -9.95 15.21 -13.01
N VAL A 189 -10.99 14.56 -12.47
CA VAL A 189 -10.87 13.19 -11.93
C VAL A 189 -10.57 12.18 -13.04
N ARG A 190 -11.22 12.31 -14.19
CA ARG A 190 -10.97 11.43 -15.33
C ARG A 190 -9.55 11.55 -15.86
N HIS A 191 -9.00 12.77 -15.98
CA HIS A 191 -7.59 12.97 -16.34
C HIS A 191 -6.67 12.34 -15.32
N ASP A 192 -6.89 12.58 -14.03
CA ASP A 192 -6.06 12.05 -12.95
C ASP A 192 -6.02 10.50 -12.95
N LEU A 193 -7.16 9.85 -13.22
CA LEU A 193 -7.24 8.39 -13.39
C LEU A 193 -6.52 7.89 -14.65
N LEU A 194 -6.55 8.64 -15.76
CA LEU A 194 -5.83 8.25 -16.98
C LEU A 194 -4.32 8.48 -16.86
N ASP A 195 -3.90 9.50 -16.11
CA ASP A 195 -2.49 9.74 -15.80
C ASP A 195 -1.93 8.60 -14.94
N TYR A 196 -2.66 8.20 -13.90
CA TYR A 196 -2.38 7.01 -13.11
C TYR A 196 -2.29 5.74 -13.99
N ALA A 197 -3.22 5.56 -14.92
CA ALA A 197 -3.23 4.40 -15.82
C ALA A 197 -1.98 4.34 -16.71
N MET A 198 -1.48 5.49 -17.19
CA MET A 198 -0.27 5.54 -17.99
C MET A 198 0.97 5.10 -17.19
N GLU A 199 1.10 5.54 -15.94
CA GLU A 199 2.17 5.14 -15.05
C GLU A 199 2.16 3.62 -14.79
N LEU A 200 0.98 3.07 -14.55
CA LEU A 200 0.79 1.65 -14.30
C LEU A 200 1.14 0.79 -15.52
N GLU A 201 0.71 1.21 -16.72
CA GLU A 201 1.06 0.54 -17.98
C GLU A 201 2.56 0.64 -18.30
N TYR A 202 3.21 1.74 -17.92
CA TYR A 202 4.65 1.87 -18.05
C TYR A 202 5.39 0.85 -17.18
N ALA A 203 5.01 0.71 -15.91
CA ALA A 203 5.58 -0.32 -15.04
C ALA A 203 5.36 -1.74 -15.59
N ASP A 204 4.15 -2.04 -16.08
CA ASP A 204 3.81 -3.33 -16.69
C ASP A 204 4.68 -3.64 -17.92
N SER A 205 5.06 -2.61 -18.70
CA SER A 205 5.95 -2.76 -19.86
C SER A 205 7.37 -3.22 -19.48
N HIS A 206 7.85 -2.84 -18.30
CA HIS A 206 9.13 -3.33 -17.77
C HIS A 206 9.03 -4.79 -17.30
N VAL A 207 7.86 -5.19 -16.75
CA VAL A 207 7.64 -6.61 -16.40
C VAL A 207 7.68 -7.49 -17.65
N ALA A 208 7.13 -7.04 -18.78
CA ALA A 208 7.26 -7.76 -20.06
C ALA A 208 8.74 -8.05 -20.40
N LYS A 209 9.59 -7.02 -20.35
CA LYS A 209 11.02 -7.17 -20.64
C LYS A 209 11.75 -8.08 -19.63
N ILE A 210 11.32 -8.09 -18.36
CA ILE A 210 11.86 -8.99 -17.33
C ILE A 210 11.46 -10.44 -17.63
N LEU A 211 10.21 -10.69 -18.02
CA LEU A 211 9.74 -12.02 -18.43
C LEU A 211 10.48 -12.52 -19.68
N ASP A 212 10.69 -11.63 -20.67
CA ASP A 212 11.46 -11.94 -21.87
C ASP A 212 12.91 -12.31 -21.53
N GLU A 213 13.54 -11.60 -20.59
CA GLU A 213 14.91 -11.88 -20.15
C GLU A 213 15.00 -13.22 -19.41
N LEU A 214 14.06 -13.54 -18.52
CA LEU A 214 13.98 -14.83 -17.85
C LEU A 214 13.80 -15.98 -18.85
N ASN A 215 12.97 -15.78 -19.85
CA ASN A 215 12.76 -16.78 -20.91
C ASN A 215 14.02 -16.96 -21.77
N ARG A 216 14.69 -15.86 -22.17
CA ARG A 216 15.93 -15.87 -22.92
C ARG A 216 17.06 -16.60 -22.19
N THR A 217 17.16 -16.43 -20.88
CA THR A 217 18.18 -17.07 -20.02
C THR A 217 17.81 -18.46 -19.56
N LYS A 218 16.58 -18.93 -19.86
CA LYS A 218 15.99 -20.21 -19.40
C LYS A 218 15.88 -20.32 -17.88
N GLU A 219 15.69 -19.18 -17.22
CA GLU A 219 15.48 -19.11 -15.77
C GLU A 219 13.98 -19.10 -15.41
N LEU A 220 13.07 -18.87 -16.38
CA LEU A 220 11.63 -18.74 -16.14
C LEU A 220 11.03 -19.98 -15.49
N GLU A 221 11.36 -21.18 -15.99
CA GLU A 221 10.86 -22.46 -15.48
C GLU A 221 11.24 -22.70 -14.00
N ASN A 222 12.33 -22.08 -13.53
CA ASN A 222 12.83 -22.24 -12.16
C ASN A 222 12.62 -20.99 -11.28
N THR A 223 11.79 -20.05 -11.74
CA THR A 223 11.55 -18.79 -11.02
C THR A 223 10.09 -18.66 -10.59
N ILE A 224 9.86 -18.45 -9.29
CA ILE A 224 8.56 -18.00 -8.79
C ILE A 224 8.45 -16.48 -8.98
N ILE A 225 7.40 -16.02 -9.64
CA ILE A 225 7.13 -14.62 -9.92
C ILE A 225 5.89 -14.20 -9.15
N ILE A 226 6.04 -13.16 -8.32
CA ILE A 226 4.96 -12.52 -7.58
C ILE A 226 4.78 -11.11 -8.12
N TYR A 227 3.64 -10.83 -8.76
CA TYR A 227 3.31 -9.51 -9.25
C TYR A 227 2.17 -8.93 -8.41
N THR A 228 2.45 -7.86 -7.67
CA THR A 228 1.53 -7.22 -6.72
C THR A 228 1.86 -5.74 -6.55
N SER A 229 1.03 -5.01 -5.80
CA SER A 229 1.27 -3.64 -5.32
C SER A 229 1.40 -3.63 -3.80
N ASP A 230 1.98 -2.58 -3.22
CA ASP A 230 2.10 -2.46 -1.77
C ASP A 230 0.77 -2.04 -1.10
N HIS A 231 -0.07 -1.23 -1.73
CA HIS A 231 -1.44 -0.89 -1.30
C HIS A 231 -2.23 -0.30 -2.47
N GLY A 232 -3.46 0.18 -2.21
CA GLY A 232 -4.33 0.77 -3.21
C GLY A 232 -3.86 2.12 -3.76
N MET A 233 -4.56 2.64 -4.77
CA MET A 233 -4.18 3.84 -5.54
C MET A 233 -3.90 5.09 -4.67
N PRO A 234 -3.01 6.03 -5.13
CA PRO A 234 -2.59 7.20 -4.35
C PRO A 234 -3.60 8.36 -4.43
N PHE A 235 -4.85 8.07 -4.12
CA PHE A 235 -5.97 8.99 -4.22
C PHE A 235 -6.61 9.20 -2.85
N PRO A 236 -7.33 10.33 -2.62
CA PRO A 236 -8.11 10.54 -1.41
C PRO A 236 -9.02 9.36 -1.11
N ARG A 237 -9.36 9.11 0.17
CA ARG A 237 -10.12 7.96 0.66
C ARG A 237 -9.42 6.60 0.54
N VAL A 238 -8.51 6.41 -0.41
CA VAL A 238 -7.83 5.12 -0.64
C VAL A 238 -6.52 5.05 0.13
N LYS A 239 -5.49 5.80 -0.29
CA LYS A 239 -4.18 5.79 0.37
C LYS A 239 -4.27 6.21 1.82
N GLY A 240 -3.66 5.42 2.70
CA GLY A 240 -3.59 5.74 4.14
C GLY A 240 -4.90 5.53 4.92
N ASN A 241 -5.94 4.97 4.30
CA ASN A 241 -7.15 4.48 4.95
C ASN A 241 -7.14 2.96 5.06
N GLN A 242 -8.26 2.35 5.52
CA GLN A 242 -8.39 0.90 5.69
C GLN A 242 -9.68 0.37 5.05
N TYR A 243 -10.19 1.05 4.02
CA TYR A 243 -11.35 0.62 3.24
C TYR A 243 -10.96 -0.48 2.26
N GLU A 244 -11.95 -1.09 1.62
CA GLU A 244 -11.74 -2.17 0.64
C GLU A 244 -10.67 -1.80 -0.38
N ASN A 245 -10.82 -0.67 -1.09
CA ASN A 245 -9.87 -0.24 -2.12
C ASN A 245 -8.51 0.26 -1.57
N SER A 246 -8.38 0.39 -0.23
CA SER A 246 -7.12 0.77 0.41
C SER A 246 -6.20 -0.43 0.59
N ASN A 247 -6.75 -1.53 1.08
CA ASN A 247 -6.00 -2.73 1.49
C ASN A 247 -6.05 -3.87 0.46
N HIS A 248 -7.08 -3.92 -0.38
CA HIS A 248 -7.21 -4.92 -1.42
C HIS A 248 -6.28 -4.59 -2.57
N VAL A 249 -5.32 -5.46 -2.84
CA VAL A 249 -4.24 -5.27 -3.82
C VAL A 249 -4.30 -6.30 -4.94
N PRO A 250 -3.85 -5.96 -6.16
CA PRO A 250 -3.71 -6.95 -7.21
C PRO A 250 -2.62 -7.94 -6.82
N MET A 251 -2.86 -9.23 -7.08
CA MET A 251 -1.85 -10.28 -6.88
C MET A 251 -2.03 -11.40 -7.88
N ALA A 252 -0.97 -11.64 -8.64
CA ALA A 252 -0.82 -12.81 -9.50
C ALA A 252 0.52 -13.49 -9.18
N ILE A 253 0.52 -14.82 -9.11
CA ILE A 253 1.72 -15.61 -8.85
C ILE A 253 1.86 -16.68 -9.92
N MET A 254 3.02 -16.74 -10.55
CA MET A 254 3.39 -17.74 -11.54
C MET A 254 4.62 -18.53 -11.06
N TRP A 255 4.59 -19.83 -11.26
CA TRP A 255 5.74 -20.71 -11.06
C TRP A 255 5.58 -21.89 -12.01
N GLU A 256 6.26 -21.84 -13.13
CA GLU A 256 6.09 -22.78 -14.23
C GLU A 256 6.39 -24.22 -13.79
N GLY A 257 5.51 -25.14 -14.18
CA GLY A 257 5.64 -26.57 -13.83
C GLY A 257 5.46 -26.94 -12.34
N LYS A 258 5.24 -25.94 -11.45
CA LYS A 258 5.03 -26.13 -10.01
C LYS A 258 3.62 -25.78 -9.56
N ILE A 259 3.02 -24.74 -10.12
CA ILE A 259 1.61 -24.45 -9.89
C ILE A 259 0.77 -25.40 -10.73
N LEU A 260 -0.05 -26.21 -10.07
CA LEU A 260 -0.95 -27.14 -10.75
C LEU A 260 -2.16 -26.42 -11.32
N ASN A 261 -2.53 -26.78 -12.57
CA ASN A 261 -3.68 -26.21 -13.27
C ASN A 261 -3.66 -24.67 -13.27
N PRO A 262 -2.66 -24.02 -13.94
CA PRO A 262 -2.60 -22.57 -14.05
C PRO A 262 -3.85 -21.99 -14.75
N ASN A 263 -3.93 -20.66 -14.90
CA ASN A 263 -5.08 -19.93 -15.46
C ASN A 263 -6.36 -20.13 -14.62
N ARG A 264 -6.24 -20.00 -13.30
CA ARG A 264 -7.36 -20.10 -12.36
C ARG A 264 -7.33 -18.97 -11.33
N SER A 265 -8.48 -18.72 -10.73
CA SER A 265 -8.59 -17.81 -9.59
C SER A 265 -8.62 -18.60 -8.26
N VAL A 266 -8.10 -17.95 -7.22
CA VAL A 266 -8.20 -18.35 -5.81
C VAL A 266 -8.91 -17.25 -5.07
N ASP A 267 -10.01 -17.59 -4.39
CA ASP A 267 -10.91 -16.68 -3.69
C ASP A 267 -10.75 -16.74 -2.16
N ASP A 268 -9.74 -17.46 -1.68
CA ASP A 268 -9.32 -17.46 -0.27
C ASP A 268 -8.76 -16.07 0.09
N TYR A 269 -8.97 -15.67 1.35
CA TYR A 269 -8.35 -14.45 1.86
C TYR A 269 -6.84 -14.65 2.05
N ILE A 270 -6.06 -13.87 1.31
CA ILE A 270 -4.59 -13.86 1.35
C ILE A 270 -4.11 -12.55 1.95
N SER A 271 -3.17 -12.63 2.88
CA SER A 271 -2.51 -11.45 3.43
C SER A 271 -1.02 -11.42 3.06
N PHE A 272 -0.42 -10.27 3.01
CA PHE A 272 1.02 -10.12 2.78
C PHE A 272 1.88 -10.88 3.79
N VAL A 273 1.34 -11.15 4.97
CA VAL A 273 2.06 -11.97 5.98
C VAL A 273 2.25 -13.43 5.53
N ASP A 274 1.53 -13.87 4.49
CA ASP A 274 1.63 -15.21 3.93
C ASP A 274 2.85 -15.38 2.98
N ILE A 275 3.42 -14.28 2.50
CA ILE A 275 4.45 -14.32 1.44
C ILE A 275 5.80 -14.79 1.99
N ALA A 276 6.28 -14.23 3.09
CA ALA A 276 7.58 -14.62 3.65
C ALA A 276 7.63 -16.11 4.01
N PRO A 277 6.65 -16.72 4.72
CA PRO A 277 6.64 -18.15 4.98
C PRO A 277 6.56 -18.99 3.69
N THR A 278 5.84 -18.52 2.65
CA THR A 278 5.81 -19.19 1.35
C THR A 278 7.19 -19.24 0.70
N LEU A 279 7.89 -18.10 0.65
CA LEU A 279 9.20 -18.03 -0.01
C LEU A 279 10.28 -18.81 0.74
N LEU A 280 10.23 -18.85 2.06
CA LEU A 280 11.16 -19.70 2.82
C LEU A 280 10.87 -21.19 2.60
N GLU A 281 9.60 -21.60 2.54
CA GLU A 281 9.23 -22.98 2.23
C GLU A 281 9.67 -23.38 0.81
N VAL A 282 9.47 -22.52 -0.18
CA VAL A 282 9.98 -22.69 -1.57
C VAL A 282 11.50 -22.86 -1.58
N ALA A 283 12.22 -22.12 -0.73
CA ALA A 283 13.66 -22.22 -0.60
C ALA A 283 14.15 -23.43 0.23
N GLY A 284 13.23 -24.21 0.80
CA GLY A 284 13.56 -25.34 1.70
C GLY A 284 14.11 -24.91 3.06
N ILE A 285 13.82 -23.69 3.49
CA ILE A 285 14.30 -23.11 4.75
C ILE A 285 13.18 -23.20 5.80
N ASP A 286 13.44 -23.92 6.89
CA ASP A 286 12.49 -24.01 7.99
C ASP A 286 12.36 -22.65 8.71
N TRP A 287 11.11 -22.20 8.91
CA TRP A 287 10.80 -20.94 9.56
C TRP A 287 11.42 -20.81 10.97
N LYS A 288 11.38 -21.90 11.75
CA LYS A 288 11.86 -21.88 13.15
C LYS A 288 13.36 -21.67 13.25
N SER A 289 14.12 -22.14 12.26
CA SER A 289 15.58 -21.99 12.20
C SER A 289 16.03 -20.73 11.44
N SER A 290 15.11 -20.01 10.81
CA SER A 290 15.43 -18.81 10.00
C SER A 290 15.93 -17.61 10.80
N GLY A 291 15.66 -17.55 12.09
CA GLY A 291 15.90 -16.39 12.95
C GLY A 291 14.83 -15.28 12.79
N MET A 292 13.79 -15.50 12.00
CA MET A 292 12.64 -14.61 11.93
C MET A 292 11.70 -14.81 13.13
N TYR A 293 11.04 -13.73 13.56
CA TYR A 293 10.03 -13.81 14.62
C TYR A 293 8.81 -14.64 14.16
N PRO A 294 8.03 -15.24 15.10
CA PRO A 294 6.83 -16.00 14.77
C PRO A 294 5.88 -15.23 13.87
N THR A 295 5.37 -15.89 12.82
CA THR A 295 4.42 -15.33 11.84
C THR A 295 2.99 -15.78 12.11
N PRO A 296 1.97 -14.92 11.92
CA PRO A 296 0.59 -15.37 11.80
C PRO A 296 0.25 -15.85 10.38
N GLY A 297 1.15 -15.64 9.42
CA GLY A 297 0.98 -16.01 8.02
C GLY A 297 1.06 -17.52 7.79
N LYS A 298 0.48 -17.96 6.69
CA LYS A 298 0.45 -19.35 6.24
C LYS A 298 1.05 -19.45 4.85
N SER A 299 1.91 -20.43 4.61
CA SER A 299 2.43 -20.66 3.28
C SER A 299 1.32 -20.92 2.25
N LEU A 300 1.50 -20.41 1.04
CA LEU A 300 0.58 -20.57 -0.09
C LEU A 300 0.81 -21.91 -0.86
N MET A 301 1.78 -22.73 -0.45
CA MET A 301 2.14 -23.95 -1.16
C MET A 301 0.95 -24.90 -1.35
N ASN A 302 0.08 -25.04 -0.33
CA ASN A 302 -1.15 -25.84 -0.45
C ASN A 302 -2.11 -25.35 -1.54
N LEU A 303 -2.07 -24.05 -1.89
CA LEU A 303 -2.85 -23.46 -2.98
C LEU A 303 -2.19 -23.70 -4.35
N PHE A 304 -0.87 -23.84 -4.41
CA PHE A 304 -0.14 -24.14 -5.65
C PHE A 304 -0.25 -25.62 -6.03
N GLU A 305 -0.24 -26.53 -5.04
CA GLU A 305 -0.26 -27.97 -5.19
C GLU A 305 -1.66 -28.59 -5.44
N THR A 306 -2.67 -27.76 -5.66
CA THR A 306 -4.03 -28.20 -5.98
C THR A 306 -4.48 -27.72 -7.35
N LYS A 307 -5.36 -28.50 -7.99
CA LYS A 307 -6.03 -28.11 -9.26
C LYS A 307 -7.34 -27.34 -9.05
N LYS A 308 -7.74 -27.12 -7.79
CA LYS A 308 -9.01 -26.45 -7.44
C LYS A 308 -8.93 -24.95 -7.71
N SER A 309 -10.07 -24.33 -8.01
CA SER A 309 -10.29 -22.89 -8.12
C SER A 309 -11.25 -22.41 -7.01
N GLY A 310 -11.36 -21.12 -6.83
CA GLY A 310 -12.27 -20.51 -5.85
C GLY A 310 -11.76 -20.64 -4.43
N ASN A 311 -12.65 -20.92 -3.46
CA ASN A 311 -12.28 -21.13 -2.06
C ASN A 311 -11.72 -22.55 -1.88
N ILE A 312 -10.46 -22.65 -1.50
CA ILE A 312 -9.69 -23.90 -1.44
C ILE A 312 -9.43 -24.30 0.02
N ASP A 313 -8.98 -23.36 0.85
CA ASP A 313 -8.60 -23.56 2.24
C ASP A 313 -9.54 -22.80 3.18
N SER A 314 -10.49 -23.49 3.80
CA SER A 314 -11.47 -22.90 4.71
C SER A 314 -10.86 -22.18 5.92
N SER A 315 -9.59 -22.41 6.23
CA SER A 315 -8.88 -21.71 7.29
C SER A 315 -8.42 -20.29 6.88
N ARG A 316 -8.48 -19.96 5.57
CA ARG A 316 -8.17 -18.65 5.00
C ARG A 316 -9.46 -17.84 4.78
N ASN A 317 -10.22 -17.64 5.83
CA ASN A 317 -11.56 -17.04 5.77
C ASN A 317 -11.65 -15.61 6.31
N PHE A 318 -10.50 -14.98 6.59
CA PHE A 318 -10.40 -13.59 7.02
C PHE A 318 -9.00 -13.02 6.81
N VAL A 319 -8.90 -11.69 6.77
CA VAL A 319 -7.66 -10.95 6.92
C VAL A 319 -7.86 -9.78 7.88
N LEU A 320 -6.81 -9.42 8.62
CA LEU A 320 -6.78 -8.27 9.50
C LEU A 320 -6.12 -7.09 8.81
N VAL A 321 -6.65 -5.90 9.05
CA VAL A 321 -6.10 -4.63 8.55
C VAL A 321 -6.01 -3.62 9.69
N GLY A 322 -5.14 -2.63 9.55
CA GLY A 322 -5.01 -1.60 10.56
C GLY A 322 -3.91 -0.59 10.24
N LYS A 323 -3.90 0.48 11.00
CA LYS A 323 -2.83 1.48 10.96
C LYS A 323 -2.60 2.07 12.33
N GLU A 324 -1.46 2.71 12.48
CA GLU A 324 -1.12 3.55 13.62
C GLU A 324 -0.84 4.98 13.14
N ARG A 325 0.41 5.39 13.11
CA ARG A 325 0.81 6.70 12.64
C ARG A 325 1.41 6.60 11.24
N HIS A 326 0.76 7.26 10.27
CA HIS A 326 1.30 7.33 8.92
C HIS A 326 2.17 8.56 8.72
N ASP A 327 1.58 9.69 8.35
CA ASP A 327 2.32 10.90 8.04
C ASP A 327 2.22 11.96 9.15
N HIS A 328 3.05 12.99 9.01
CA HIS A 328 3.12 14.16 9.87
C HIS A 328 1.85 15.01 9.80
N GLY A 329 1.80 16.09 10.59
CA GLY A 329 0.78 17.14 10.43
C GLY A 329 -0.44 16.98 11.32
N ARG A 330 -0.31 16.21 12.42
CA ARG A 330 -1.19 16.30 13.59
C ARG A 330 -0.40 16.86 14.77
N PRO A 331 -1.07 17.55 15.71
CA PRO A 331 -0.42 17.97 16.95
C PRO A 331 0.29 16.79 17.65
N ASN A 332 1.43 17.07 18.27
CA ASN A 332 2.23 16.09 19.04
C ASN A 332 2.66 14.84 18.25
N ASP A 333 2.74 14.95 16.92
CA ASP A 333 3.02 13.81 16.04
C ASP A 333 2.07 12.61 16.24
N GLU A 334 0.82 12.87 16.59
CA GLU A 334 -0.18 11.85 16.88
C GLU A 334 -0.57 11.03 15.64
N GLY A 335 -0.95 9.76 15.87
CA GLY A 335 -1.47 8.86 14.87
C GLY A 335 -2.99 8.97 14.65
N TYR A 336 -3.50 8.14 13.75
CA TYR A 336 -4.92 7.86 13.60
C TYR A 336 -5.12 6.33 13.57
N PRO A 337 -5.15 5.71 14.75
CA PRO A 337 -5.16 4.26 14.87
C PRO A 337 -6.49 3.64 14.45
N ILE A 338 -6.38 2.61 13.61
CA ILE A 338 -7.51 1.78 13.16
C ILE A 338 -7.14 0.32 13.31
N ARG A 339 -8.13 -0.52 13.65
CA ARG A 339 -8.09 -1.97 13.43
C ARG A 339 -9.33 -2.38 12.66
N GLY A 340 -9.17 -3.39 11.81
CA GLY A 340 -10.28 -3.90 11.02
C GLY A 340 -10.10 -5.35 10.60
N ILE A 341 -11.16 -5.91 10.06
CA ILE A 341 -11.20 -7.27 9.58
C ILE A 341 -12.08 -7.38 8.34
N HIS A 342 -11.56 -8.04 7.31
CA HIS A 342 -12.34 -8.56 6.21
C HIS A 342 -12.69 -10.01 6.49
N LYS A 343 -13.98 -10.33 6.48
CA LYS A 343 -14.50 -11.68 6.70
C LYS A 343 -15.90 -11.80 6.11
N ASP A 344 -16.20 -12.93 5.44
CA ASP A 344 -17.53 -13.21 4.88
C ASP A 344 -18.06 -12.09 3.96
N ASN A 345 -17.19 -11.49 3.14
CA ASN A 345 -17.47 -10.31 2.31
C ASN A 345 -17.99 -9.07 3.08
N MET A 346 -17.68 -9.01 4.37
CA MET A 346 -17.92 -7.83 5.21
C MET A 346 -16.59 -7.21 5.62
N LEU A 347 -16.57 -5.90 5.76
CA LEU A 347 -15.48 -5.14 6.35
C LEU A 347 -15.96 -4.47 7.64
N PHE A 348 -15.32 -4.79 8.76
CA PHE A 348 -15.49 -4.10 10.03
C PHE A 348 -14.25 -3.24 10.33
N LEU A 349 -14.46 -1.99 10.76
CA LEU A 349 -13.41 -1.07 11.18
C LEU A 349 -13.72 -0.48 12.56
N ARG A 350 -12.69 -0.39 13.41
CA ARG A 350 -12.68 0.35 14.66
C ARG A 350 -11.70 1.51 14.58
N ASN A 351 -12.22 2.74 14.70
CA ASN A 351 -11.44 3.98 14.82
C ASN A 351 -11.30 4.31 16.32
N TYR A 352 -10.07 4.48 16.80
CA TYR A 352 -9.81 4.66 18.23
C TYR A 352 -9.78 6.13 18.65
N GLU A 353 -9.37 7.04 17.73
CA GLU A 353 -9.19 8.46 18.01
C GLU A 353 -10.07 9.30 17.06
N THR A 354 -11.38 9.28 17.32
CA THR A 354 -12.40 9.87 16.42
C THR A 354 -12.38 11.39 16.37
N ASP A 355 -11.76 12.04 17.35
CA ASP A 355 -11.60 13.50 17.39
C ASP A 355 -10.46 14.00 16.54
N ARG A 356 -9.57 13.10 16.10
CA ARG A 356 -8.45 13.42 15.21
C ARG A 356 -8.89 13.38 13.73
N TRP A 357 -8.13 14.03 12.86
CA TRP A 357 -8.35 14.00 11.42
C TRP A 357 -7.68 12.77 10.78
N PRO A 358 -8.44 11.92 10.04
CA PRO A 358 -7.90 10.64 9.52
C PRO A 358 -6.79 10.82 8.48
N ALA A 359 -6.82 11.92 7.71
CA ALA A 359 -5.86 12.23 6.65
C ALA A 359 -4.80 13.29 7.06
N CYS A 360 -4.54 13.47 8.36
CA CYS A 360 -3.85 14.61 8.97
C CYS A 360 -4.68 15.90 8.94
N ASN A 361 -4.22 16.91 9.68
CA ASN A 361 -5.00 18.13 9.88
C ASN A 361 -5.19 18.93 8.58
N PRO A 362 -6.37 19.54 8.40
CA PRO A 362 -6.66 20.38 7.22
C PRO A 362 -5.67 21.52 7.04
N GLU A 363 -5.34 22.24 8.13
CA GLU A 363 -4.41 23.37 8.12
C GLU A 363 -2.98 23.00 7.73
N THR A 364 -2.61 21.73 7.84
CA THR A 364 -1.33 21.18 7.34
C THR A 364 -1.45 20.54 5.96
N GLY A 365 -2.57 20.67 5.28
CA GLY A 365 -2.77 20.21 3.90
C GLY A 365 -3.05 18.72 3.75
N TYR A 366 -3.65 18.03 4.75
CA TYR A 366 -4.04 16.62 4.68
C TYR A 366 -2.88 15.71 4.25
N LEU A 367 -1.76 15.79 4.96
CA LEU A 367 -0.45 15.24 4.57
C LEU A 367 -0.43 13.74 4.27
N ASN A 368 -1.39 12.97 4.79
CA ASN A 368 -1.46 11.53 4.52
C ASN A 368 -1.90 11.17 3.09
N VAL A 369 -2.28 12.18 2.30
CA VAL A 369 -2.70 12.06 0.90
C VAL A 369 -1.84 12.98 0.04
N ASP A 370 -1.18 12.42 -0.97
CA ASP A 370 -0.32 13.17 -1.89
C ASP A 370 -1.10 14.19 -2.73
N LYS A 371 -0.41 15.21 -3.24
CA LYS A 371 -1.00 16.22 -4.14
C LYS A 371 -1.52 15.58 -5.43
N GLY A 372 -2.62 16.10 -5.95
CA GLY A 372 -3.17 15.69 -7.23
C GLY A 372 -4.48 16.40 -7.54
N PRO A 373 -4.89 16.43 -8.83
CA PRO A 373 -6.09 17.15 -9.28
C PRO A 373 -7.35 16.73 -8.52
N THR A 374 -7.52 15.43 -8.26
CA THR A 374 -8.67 14.92 -7.50
C THR A 374 -8.70 15.46 -6.07
N LYS A 375 -7.55 15.47 -5.36
CA LYS A 375 -7.47 16.00 -3.99
C LYS A 375 -7.86 17.47 -3.93
N SER A 376 -7.23 18.29 -4.76
CA SER A 376 -7.50 19.74 -4.78
C SER A 376 -8.95 20.05 -5.20
N LEU A 377 -9.53 19.24 -6.12
CA LEU A 377 -10.94 19.38 -6.47
C LEU A 377 -11.86 19.15 -5.26
N LEU A 378 -11.66 18.06 -4.49
CA LEU A 378 -12.50 17.76 -3.33
C LEU A 378 -12.42 18.87 -2.26
N ILE A 379 -11.23 19.41 -2.02
CA ILE A 379 -11.01 20.53 -1.09
C ILE A 379 -11.75 21.78 -1.58
N ASN A 380 -11.66 22.10 -2.87
CA ASN A 380 -12.32 23.26 -3.45
C ASN A 380 -13.85 23.13 -3.46
N LEU A 381 -14.41 21.94 -3.69
CA LEU A 381 -15.85 21.69 -3.57
C LEU A 381 -16.36 21.95 -2.14
N ARG A 382 -15.61 21.51 -1.11
CA ARG A 382 -15.93 21.82 0.28
C ARG A 382 -15.91 23.34 0.53
N ARG A 383 -14.86 24.04 0.08
CA ARG A 383 -14.73 25.50 0.24
C ARG A 383 -15.89 26.26 -0.41
N ALA A 384 -16.36 25.77 -1.53
CA ALA A 384 -17.51 26.33 -2.25
C ALA A 384 -18.87 25.94 -1.63
N GLY A 385 -18.91 25.02 -0.67
CA GLY A 385 -20.14 24.49 -0.09
C GLY A 385 -20.97 23.65 -1.07
N VAL A 386 -20.32 23.05 -2.08
CA VAL A 386 -20.95 22.26 -3.14
C VAL A 386 -20.46 20.82 -3.06
N ASN A 387 -21.37 19.84 -3.10
CA ASN A 387 -21.04 18.41 -3.09
C ASN A 387 -20.03 18.02 -2.00
N THR A 388 -20.22 18.55 -0.81
CA THR A 388 -19.30 18.39 0.34
C THR A 388 -19.14 16.96 0.80
N ASP A 389 -20.07 16.08 0.44
CA ASP A 389 -20.03 14.65 0.76
C ASP A 389 -18.75 13.96 0.25
N TYR A 390 -18.25 14.34 -0.92
CA TYR A 390 -17.00 13.79 -1.46
C TYR A 390 -15.79 14.13 -0.57
N TRP A 391 -15.74 15.36 -0.04
CA TRP A 391 -14.75 15.77 0.93
C TRP A 391 -14.93 15.02 2.26
N MET A 392 -16.18 14.92 2.76
CA MET A 392 -16.49 14.19 3.98
C MET A 392 -16.06 12.73 3.88
N MET A 393 -16.35 12.04 2.78
CA MET A 393 -15.93 10.66 2.55
C MET A 393 -14.40 10.51 2.52
N SER A 394 -13.66 11.50 2.05
CA SER A 394 -12.20 11.43 1.87
C SER A 394 -11.41 11.91 3.09
N PHE A 395 -11.83 13.00 3.72
CA PHE A 395 -11.06 13.71 4.74
C PHE A 395 -11.80 13.91 6.06
N GLY A 396 -13.14 13.78 6.08
CA GLY A 396 -13.98 14.01 7.25
C GLY A 396 -13.66 13.06 8.40
N LYS A 397 -13.99 13.49 9.62
CA LYS A 397 -13.85 12.67 10.83
C LYS A 397 -14.72 11.42 10.75
N ARG A 398 -14.25 10.33 11.33
CA ARG A 398 -14.88 9.01 11.24
C ARG A 398 -15.65 8.67 12.52
N PRO A 399 -16.75 7.89 12.43
CA PRO A 399 -17.37 7.30 13.61
C PRO A 399 -16.44 6.26 14.25
N ALA A 400 -16.68 5.92 15.51
CA ALA A 400 -15.87 4.93 16.23
C ALA A 400 -15.91 3.55 15.58
N VAL A 401 -17.04 3.20 14.96
CA VAL A 401 -17.26 1.87 14.35
C VAL A 401 -17.86 2.02 12.96
N GLU A 402 -17.34 1.24 12.03
CA GLU A 402 -17.83 1.17 10.66
C GLU A 402 -18.02 -0.30 10.26
N LEU A 403 -19.10 -0.60 9.53
CA LEU A 403 -19.40 -1.92 8.98
C LEU A 403 -19.91 -1.78 7.55
N TYR A 404 -19.34 -2.56 6.63
CA TYR A 404 -19.68 -2.51 5.21
C TYR A 404 -19.91 -3.91 4.64
N ASP A 405 -20.92 -4.08 3.80
CA ASP A 405 -21.13 -5.26 2.94
C ASP A 405 -20.40 -5.02 1.63
N ILE A 406 -19.14 -5.47 1.53
CA ILE A 406 -18.27 -5.18 0.37
C ILE A 406 -18.71 -5.89 -0.91
N ALA A 407 -19.54 -6.91 -0.81
CA ALA A 407 -20.12 -7.55 -2.00
C ALA A 407 -21.21 -6.68 -2.66
N LYS A 408 -21.94 -5.88 -1.87
CA LYS A 408 -22.97 -4.97 -2.37
C LYS A 408 -22.51 -3.53 -2.51
N ASP A 409 -21.58 -3.14 -1.66
CA ASP A 409 -21.00 -1.80 -1.58
C ASP A 409 -19.47 -1.86 -1.56
N PRO A 410 -18.82 -2.18 -2.69
CA PRO A 410 -17.36 -2.29 -2.77
C PRO A 410 -16.64 -0.95 -2.54
N TYR A 411 -17.36 0.16 -2.60
CA TYR A 411 -16.83 1.49 -2.33
C TYR A 411 -16.94 1.91 -0.85
N CYS A 412 -17.56 1.07 0.00
CA CYS A 412 -17.75 1.34 1.43
C CYS A 412 -18.42 2.70 1.68
N LEU A 413 -19.55 2.98 1.01
CA LEU A 413 -20.29 4.25 1.10
C LEU A 413 -21.32 4.24 2.22
N THR A 414 -21.94 3.07 2.48
CA THR A 414 -23.04 2.93 3.41
C THR A 414 -22.58 2.21 4.69
N ASN A 415 -22.35 2.97 5.76
CA ASN A 415 -22.00 2.39 7.06
C ASN A 415 -23.21 1.72 7.71
N LEU A 416 -23.17 0.40 7.86
CA LEU A 416 -24.21 -0.45 8.43
C LEU A 416 -24.12 -0.58 9.97
N ALA A 417 -23.15 0.06 10.62
CA ALA A 417 -22.91 -0.12 12.06
C ALA A 417 -24.07 0.36 12.94
N THR A 418 -24.92 1.26 12.44
CA THR A 418 -26.11 1.75 13.15
C THR A 418 -27.41 1.04 12.77
N ASP A 419 -27.39 0.16 11.78
CA ASP A 419 -28.54 -0.62 11.36
C ASP A 419 -28.74 -1.80 12.33
N SER A 420 -29.91 -1.84 12.96
CA SER A 420 -30.30 -2.90 13.93
C SER A 420 -30.25 -4.31 13.35
N ASN A 421 -30.46 -4.46 12.05
CA ASN A 421 -30.38 -5.75 11.35
C ASN A 421 -28.97 -6.34 11.34
N TYR A 422 -27.95 -5.49 11.43
CA TYR A 422 -26.54 -5.90 11.42
C TYR A 422 -25.89 -5.95 12.81
N LYS A 423 -26.63 -5.62 13.90
CA LYS A 423 -26.09 -5.57 15.27
C LYS A 423 -25.39 -6.86 15.69
N LYS A 424 -25.98 -8.03 15.41
CA LYS A 424 -25.38 -9.33 15.72
C LYS A 424 -24.09 -9.53 14.96
N LYS A 425 -24.10 -9.28 13.64
CA LYS A 425 -22.91 -9.42 12.76
C LYS A 425 -21.78 -8.48 13.18
N LEU A 426 -22.12 -7.25 13.53
CA LEU A 426 -21.15 -6.25 14.01
C LEU A 426 -20.43 -6.75 15.28
N THR A 427 -21.17 -7.22 16.29
CA THR A 427 -20.59 -7.77 17.52
C THR A 427 -19.72 -9.00 17.23
N GLU A 428 -20.20 -9.94 16.40
CA GLU A 428 -19.44 -11.14 16.04
C GLU A 428 -18.10 -10.79 15.35
N MET A 429 -18.09 -9.80 14.46
CA MET A 429 -16.88 -9.38 13.75
C MET A 429 -15.91 -8.65 14.69
N GLU A 430 -16.41 -7.78 15.56
CA GLU A 430 -15.59 -7.08 16.56
C GLU A 430 -14.93 -8.06 17.52
N ASP A 431 -15.69 -8.96 18.12
CA ASP A 431 -15.20 -9.97 19.07
C ASP A 431 -14.14 -10.87 18.41
N PHE A 432 -14.42 -11.33 17.20
CA PHE A 432 -13.47 -12.17 16.45
C PHE A 432 -12.17 -11.40 16.12
N MET A 433 -12.28 -10.15 15.66
CA MET A 433 -11.13 -9.29 15.42
C MET A 433 -10.28 -9.09 16.69
N VAL A 434 -10.90 -8.71 17.79
CA VAL A 434 -10.23 -8.50 19.08
C VAL A 434 -9.54 -9.77 19.56
N GLN A 435 -10.20 -10.93 19.47
CA GLN A 435 -9.61 -12.23 19.79
C GLN A 435 -8.33 -12.48 18.97
N LYS A 436 -8.37 -12.25 17.65
CA LYS A 436 -7.21 -12.49 16.77
C LYS A 436 -6.07 -11.52 17.03
N LEU A 437 -6.36 -10.25 17.20
CA LEU A 437 -5.36 -9.21 17.52
C LEU A 437 -4.70 -9.47 18.88
N THR A 438 -5.47 -9.84 19.90
CA THR A 438 -4.96 -10.21 21.24
C THR A 438 -4.03 -11.42 21.16
N ALA A 439 -4.42 -12.47 20.42
CA ALA A 439 -3.59 -13.66 20.22
C ALA A 439 -2.28 -13.36 19.47
N GLN A 440 -2.25 -12.30 18.66
CA GLN A 440 -1.05 -11.82 17.96
C GLN A 440 -0.18 -10.87 18.78
N GLY A 441 -0.58 -10.53 20.01
CA GLY A 441 0.14 -9.62 20.89
C GLY A 441 0.08 -8.15 20.46
N ASP A 442 -1.02 -7.72 19.82
CA ASP A 442 -1.23 -6.32 19.47
C ASP A 442 -1.19 -5.45 20.74
N LEU A 443 -0.25 -4.50 20.79
CA LEU A 443 -0.08 -3.61 21.93
C LEU A 443 -1.34 -2.80 22.27
N ARG A 444 -2.14 -2.47 21.27
CA ARG A 444 -3.39 -1.72 21.46
C ARG A 444 -4.43 -2.55 22.21
N MET A 445 -4.52 -3.85 21.93
CA MET A 445 -5.40 -4.78 22.67
C MET A 445 -4.95 -5.01 24.11
N GLN A 446 -3.69 -4.71 24.43
CA GLN A 446 -3.10 -4.81 25.76
C GLN A 446 -3.13 -3.47 26.53
N GLY A 447 -3.70 -2.41 25.98
CA GLY A 447 -3.73 -1.07 26.58
C GLY A 447 -2.48 -0.22 26.33
N PHE A 448 -1.51 -0.69 25.54
CA PHE A 448 -0.25 -0.02 25.24
C PHE A 448 -0.21 0.65 23.87
N GLY A 449 -1.37 0.94 23.27
CA GLY A 449 -1.44 1.56 21.94
C GLY A 449 -0.73 2.91 21.79
N HIS A 450 -0.60 3.67 22.90
CA HIS A 450 0.13 4.93 22.94
C HIS A 450 1.63 4.79 22.61
N LEU A 451 2.21 3.60 22.77
CA LEU A 451 3.63 3.37 22.47
C LEU A 451 3.94 3.55 20.98
N TYR A 452 2.99 3.30 20.08
CA TYR A 452 3.21 3.53 18.66
C TYR A 452 3.46 5.01 18.31
N GLU A 453 2.95 5.94 19.11
CA GLU A 453 3.15 7.38 18.92
C GLU A 453 4.47 7.89 19.52
N GLN A 454 5.16 7.09 20.35
CA GLN A 454 6.44 7.44 20.97
C GLN A 454 7.64 7.15 20.06
N PHE A 455 7.49 6.33 19.01
CA PHE A 455 8.59 6.08 18.09
C PHE A 455 8.91 7.35 17.29
N PRO A 456 10.20 7.78 17.25
CA PRO A 456 10.56 9.02 16.56
C PRO A 456 10.38 8.88 15.03
N PHE A 457 9.98 9.95 14.38
CA PHE A 457 10.11 10.08 12.93
C PHE A 457 11.59 10.21 12.53
N THR A 458 11.97 9.71 11.36
CA THR A 458 13.30 9.90 10.79
C THR A 458 13.51 11.29 10.22
N GLN A 459 12.41 12.04 9.95
CA GLN A 459 12.42 13.42 9.45
C GLN A 459 11.14 14.14 9.86
N TYR A 460 11.14 15.45 9.84
CA TYR A 460 9.99 16.32 10.12
C TYR A 460 9.28 16.06 11.45
N GLN A 461 10.04 15.67 12.50
CA GLN A 461 9.48 15.51 13.84
C GLN A 461 8.89 16.84 14.35
N ASN A 462 7.75 16.79 15.05
CA ASN A 462 6.96 17.94 15.48
C ASN A 462 6.58 18.86 14.31
N TYR A 463 6.24 18.27 13.15
CA TYR A 463 5.93 19.05 11.95
C TYR A 463 4.79 20.04 12.19
N TYR A 464 3.71 19.64 12.86
CA TYR A 464 2.55 20.49 13.11
C TYR A 464 2.95 21.77 13.86
N GLU A 465 3.64 21.63 14.98
CA GLU A 465 4.09 22.74 15.84
C GLU A 465 5.07 23.63 15.09
N ASN A 466 6.01 23.05 14.36
CA ASN A 466 7.00 23.78 13.56
C ASN A 466 6.35 24.50 12.38
N TYR A 467 5.32 23.93 11.79
CA TYR A 467 4.53 24.58 10.73
C TYR A 467 3.72 25.77 11.29
N MET A 468 3.01 25.58 12.40
CA MET A 468 2.18 26.60 13.01
C MET A 468 2.99 27.78 13.57
N ASN A 469 4.19 27.52 14.12
CA ASN A 469 5.08 28.56 14.61
C ASN A 469 5.94 29.24 13.53
N GLY A 470 5.84 28.79 12.26
CA GLY A 470 6.55 29.34 11.12
C GLY A 470 8.02 28.90 10.99
N THR A 471 8.47 27.90 11.73
CA THR A 471 9.84 27.35 11.62
C THR A 471 10.02 26.52 10.35
N ILE A 472 8.97 25.83 9.89
CA ILE A 472 8.98 25.04 8.67
C ILE A 472 7.88 25.48 7.70
N GLY A 473 8.13 25.34 6.40
CA GLY A 473 7.19 25.67 5.34
C GLY A 473 6.33 24.52 4.88
N ASN A 474 5.66 24.73 3.73
CA ASN A 474 4.88 23.71 3.05
C ASN A 474 5.76 22.57 2.54
N LEU A 475 5.25 21.35 2.58
CA LEU A 475 5.96 20.17 2.08
C LEU A 475 5.74 20.00 0.56
N LYS A 476 6.77 19.54 -0.14
CA LYS A 476 6.77 19.47 -1.62
C LYS A 476 5.72 18.52 -2.20
N TRP A 477 5.28 17.52 -1.44
CA TRP A 477 4.26 16.55 -1.87
C TRP A 477 2.81 16.98 -1.57
N VAL A 478 2.62 18.23 -1.13
CA VAL A 478 1.31 18.87 -0.94
C VAL A 478 1.22 20.08 -1.86
N ASP A 479 0.09 20.23 -2.56
CA ASP A 479 -0.16 21.45 -3.32
C ASP A 479 -0.33 22.64 -2.34
N PRO A 480 0.34 23.78 -2.57
CA PRO A 480 0.20 24.96 -1.71
C PRO A 480 -1.26 25.40 -1.49
N ASN A 481 -2.13 25.13 -2.46
CA ASN A 481 -3.55 25.46 -2.36
C ASN A 481 -4.36 24.46 -1.53
N ASP A 482 -3.79 23.31 -1.16
CA ASP A 482 -4.48 22.28 -0.35
C ASP A 482 -4.40 22.56 1.15
N TYR A 483 -3.59 23.52 1.59
CA TYR A 483 -3.52 23.95 2.98
C TYR A 483 -4.74 24.82 3.32
N GLU A 484 -5.49 24.43 4.38
CA GLU A 484 -6.68 25.19 4.77
C GLU A 484 -6.30 26.44 5.58
N PRO A 485 -6.71 27.63 5.13
CA PRO A 485 -6.44 28.89 5.86
C PRO A 485 -7.43 29.14 7.00
N ILE A 486 -8.44 28.29 7.15
CA ILE A 486 -9.52 28.39 8.14
C ILE A 486 -9.67 27.04 8.82
N TYR A 487 -9.78 27.00 10.14
CA TYR A 487 -10.12 25.81 10.88
C TYR A 487 -11.51 25.28 10.45
N ILE A 488 -11.69 23.98 10.50
CA ILE A 488 -12.88 23.31 9.99
C ILE A 488 -13.48 22.45 11.12
N ASP A 489 -14.79 22.49 11.29
CA ASP A 489 -15.51 21.60 12.21
C ASP A 489 -15.62 20.16 11.65
N LYS A 490 -16.14 19.25 12.47
CA LYS A 490 -16.34 17.84 12.07
C LYS A 490 -17.28 17.64 10.88
N ASN A 491 -18.12 18.63 10.55
CA ASN A 491 -19.08 18.61 9.44
C ASN A 491 -18.53 19.31 8.19
N GLY A 492 -17.31 19.80 8.22
CA GLY A 492 -16.68 20.49 7.10
C GLY A 492 -16.98 21.99 7.03
N HIS A 493 -17.61 22.57 8.05
CA HIS A 493 -17.91 24.02 8.07
C HIS A 493 -16.70 24.82 8.54
N ASN A 494 -16.52 26.00 7.97
CA ASN A 494 -15.48 26.94 8.37
C ASN A 494 -15.75 27.47 9.78
N LEU A 495 -14.71 27.52 10.60
CA LEU A 495 -14.72 28.13 11.94
C LEU A 495 -14.04 29.48 11.93
N GLU A 496 -12.81 29.51 12.38
CA GLU A 496 -12.01 30.75 12.51
C GLU A 496 -10.73 30.64 11.67
N PRO A 497 -10.10 31.78 11.32
CA PRO A 497 -8.86 31.76 10.58
C PRO A 497 -7.74 31.01 11.31
N VAL A 498 -6.94 30.25 10.58
CA VAL A 498 -5.73 29.60 11.10
C VAL A 498 -4.69 30.68 11.38
N ILE A 499 -4.30 30.83 12.65
CA ILE A 499 -3.25 31.76 13.05
C ILE A 499 -1.89 31.03 12.96
N ARG A 500 -1.13 31.35 11.92
CA ARG A 500 0.22 30.84 11.70
C ARG A 500 1.23 32.00 11.73
N LYS A 501 2.35 31.82 12.41
CA LYS A 501 3.46 32.78 12.34
C LYS A 501 4.07 32.73 10.93
N LYS A 502 4.41 33.87 10.37
CA LYS A 502 5.10 33.95 9.07
C LYS A 502 6.49 33.35 9.19
N THR A 503 6.87 32.50 8.24
CA THR A 503 8.24 31.95 8.15
C THR A 503 9.22 33.07 7.88
N SER A 504 10.31 33.15 8.65
CA SER A 504 11.43 34.09 8.41
C SER A 504 12.21 33.77 7.10
N LEU A 505 11.88 32.66 6.43
CA LEU A 505 12.55 32.17 5.21
C LEU A 505 11.92 32.65 3.89
N GLN A 506 10.95 33.59 3.91
CA GLN A 506 10.35 34.12 2.69
C GLN A 506 11.02 35.42 2.16
N ASN A 507 12.22 35.71 2.63
CA ASN A 507 13.01 36.88 2.19
C ASN A 507 14.37 36.50 1.62
N GLU A 508 14.48 35.41 0.85
CA GLU A 508 15.63 35.18 -0.05
C GLU A 508 15.20 34.62 -1.41
#